data_5cdd9fa4a14f19e091cf31fcb480d259
#
_entry.id   5cdd9fa4a14f19e091cf31fcb480d259
#
_cell.length_a   1.000
_cell.length_b   1.000
_cell.length_c   1.000
_cell.angle_alpha   90.00
_cell.angle_beta   90.00
_cell.angle_gamma   90.00
#
_symmetry.space_group_name_H-M   'P 1'
#
loop_
_entity.id
_entity.type
_entity.pdbx_description
1 polymer ?
#
loop_
_entity_poly.entity_id
_entity_poly.type
_entity_poly.pdbx_seq_one_letter_code
_entity_poly.pdbx_strand_id
1 'polypeptide(L)'
;MNSFDEPTLGFYSAQAKSYVSHRPDEIDPQIAQFLDLLKPGARILELGCGGGVDAAHMISRGFDVDPTDGVAEMAAIAEQRLNRNVRVMRFDELATVEAYDAVVANASLLHAPTKGLPAIFTSIWAALRHGGWHFATFKTGAASGYDRHGRYYNYLSRAEAKALYRDAGDWASIDFDEWPGVGYFSEPAMWLKMIARKALA
;
A
#
# COMPACT_ATOMS: atom_id res chain seq x y z
N MET A 1 -9.34 -16.61 -11.51
CA MET A 1 -10.13 -15.46 -10.99
C MET A 1 -9.15 -14.31 -10.82
N ASN A 2 -9.49 -13.11 -11.31
CA ASN A 2 -8.57 -11.98 -11.27
C ASN A 2 -8.27 -11.58 -9.83
N SER A 3 -6.98 -11.38 -9.52
CA SER A 3 -6.49 -10.85 -8.25
C SER A 3 -6.52 -9.31 -8.21
N PHE A 4 -7.03 -8.67 -9.26
CA PHE A 4 -7.20 -7.23 -9.41
C PHE A 4 -8.62 -6.91 -9.87
N ASP A 5 -9.03 -5.65 -9.69
CA ASP A 5 -10.35 -5.14 -10.06
C ASP A 5 -10.22 -4.17 -11.24
N GLU A 6 -10.67 -4.61 -12.42
CA GLU A 6 -10.58 -3.79 -13.65
C GLU A 6 -11.33 -2.46 -13.55
N PRO A 7 -12.57 -2.38 -13.00
CA PRO A 7 -13.26 -1.10 -12.85
C PRO A 7 -12.47 -0.09 -12.02
N THR A 8 -11.83 -0.55 -10.93
CA THR A 8 -10.99 0.32 -10.08
C THR A 8 -9.76 0.83 -10.83
N LEU A 9 -9.04 -0.05 -11.54
CA LEU A 9 -7.91 0.38 -12.37
C LEU A 9 -8.35 1.37 -13.45
N GLY A 10 -9.48 1.11 -14.12
CA GLY A 10 -10.06 2.00 -15.13
C GLY A 10 -10.44 3.37 -14.57
N PHE A 11 -11.00 3.45 -13.34
CA PHE A 11 -11.25 4.71 -12.66
C PHE A 11 -9.96 5.52 -12.48
N TYR A 12 -8.92 4.91 -11.91
CA TYR A 12 -7.66 5.61 -11.67
C TYR A 12 -6.93 5.98 -12.96
N SER A 13 -7.00 5.17 -14.01
CA SER A 13 -6.48 5.52 -15.35
C SER A 13 -7.18 6.77 -15.90
N ALA A 14 -8.51 6.77 -15.92
CA ALA A 14 -9.30 7.89 -16.45
C ALA A 14 -9.19 9.19 -15.62
N GLN A 15 -8.96 9.07 -14.31
CA GLN A 15 -8.97 10.20 -13.36
C GLN A 15 -7.59 10.58 -12.82
N ALA A 16 -6.49 10.00 -13.33
CA ALA A 16 -5.16 10.12 -12.74
C ALA A 16 -4.76 11.57 -12.44
N LYS A 17 -4.86 12.47 -13.41
CA LYS A 17 -4.50 13.90 -13.24
C LYS A 17 -5.38 14.60 -12.20
N SER A 18 -6.69 14.41 -12.27
CA SER A 18 -7.63 15.00 -11.32
C SER A 18 -7.40 14.43 -9.91
N TYR A 19 -7.19 13.12 -9.81
CA TYR A 19 -6.94 12.47 -8.53
C TYR A 19 -5.69 13.05 -7.85
N VAL A 20 -4.57 13.15 -8.56
CA VAL A 20 -3.31 13.65 -8.00
C VAL A 20 -3.41 15.12 -7.63
N SER A 21 -4.12 15.97 -8.41
CA SER A 21 -4.27 17.40 -8.11
C SER A 21 -5.06 17.72 -6.84
N HIS A 22 -5.86 16.76 -6.34
CA HIS A 22 -6.63 16.92 -5.10
C HIS A 22 -5.96 16.30 -3.88
N ARG A 23 -4.87 15.54 -4.06
CA ARG A 23 -4.13 14.96 -2.94
C ARG A 23 -3.18 16.00 -2.35
N PRO A 24 -3.17 16.20 -1.00
CA PRO A 24 -2.15 17.02 -0.34
C PRO A 24 -0.73 16.52 -0.67
N ASP A 25 0.22 17.45 -0.76
CA ASP A 25 1.65 17.13 -0.95
C ASP A 25 2.34 16.75 0.37
N GLU A 26 1.60 16.66 1.45
CA GLU A 26 2.11 16.28 2.77
C GLU A 26 2.11 14.77 2.93
N ILE A 27 3.16 14.26 3.59
CA ILE A 27 3.22 12.84 3.95
C ILE A 27 2.16 12.51 5.01
N ASP A 28 1.55 11.34 4.87
CA ASP A 28 0.69 10.79 5.93
C ASP A 28 1.50 10.66 7.24
N PRO A 29 1.04 11.24 8.36
CA PRO A 29 1.73 11.13 9.65
C PRO A 29 1.98 9.68 10.09
N GLN A 30 1.12 8.74 9.71
CA GLN A 30 1.27 7.32 10.02
C GLN A 30 2.49 6.72 9.31
N ILE A 31 2.73 7.12 8.05
CA ILE A 31 3.94 6.72 7.32
C ILE A 31 5.16 7.37 7.95
N ALA A 32 5.10 8.66 8.27
CA ALA A 32 6.23 9.38 8.87
C ALA A 32 6.74 8.68 10.15
N GLN A 33 5.81 8.27 11.03
CA GLN A 33 6.13 7.50 12.24
C GLN A 33 6.68 6.10 11.93
N PHE A 34 6.13 5.43 10.92
CA PHE A 34 6.63 4.12 10.50
C PHE A 34 8.08 4.19 10.01
N LEU A 35 8.44 5.23 9.27
CA LEU A 35 9.78 5.39 8.74
C LEU A 35 10.85 5.54 9.85
N ASP A 36 10.47 5.96 11.05
CA ASP A 36 11.37 6.06 12.21
C ASP A 36 11.80 4.67 12.76
N LEU A 37 11.09 3.61 12.38
CA LEU A 37 11.45 2.23 12.72
C LEU A 37 12.54 1.66 11.80
N LEU A 38 12.76 2.28 10.64
CA LEU A 38 13.64 1.78 9.60
C LEU A 38 15.08 2.28 9.79
N LYS A 39 16.04 1.47 9.37
CA LYS A 39 17.45 1.91 9.31
C LYS A 39 17.65 2.95 8.21
N PRO A 40 18.54 3.94 8.39
CA PRO A 40 18.91 4.85 7.33
C PRO A 40 19.31 4.10 6.04
N GLY A 41 18.83 4.57 4.89
CA GLY A 41 19.10 3.94 3.60
C GLY A 41 18.38 2.61 3.36
N ALA A 42 17.41 2.23 4.21
CA ALA A 42 16.62 1.02 4.00
C ALA A 42 15.98 1.01 2.62
N ARG A 43 15.95 -0.17 1.99
CA ARG A 43 15.30 -0.37 0.70
C ARG A 43 13.82 -0.66 0.87
N ILE A 44 12.97 0.19 0.30
CA ILE A 44 11.51 0.18 0.46
C ILE A 44 10.85 -0.10 -0.88
N LEU A 45 9.97 -1.10 -0.92
CA LEU A 45 8.99 -1.27 -1.99
C LEU A 45 7.72 -0.49 -1.63
N GLU A 46 7.25 0.38 -2.52
CA GLU A 46 5.93 1.01 -2.36
C GLU A 46 4.94 0.39 -3.34
N LEU A 47 3.87 -0.20 -2.82
CA LEU A 47 2.78 -0.81 -3.58
C LEU A 47 1.62 0.17 -3.74
N GLY A 48 1.40 0.66 -4.96
CA GLY A 48 0.37 1.66 -5.25
C GLY A 48 0.78 3.08 -4.84
N CYS A 49 1.87 3.58 -5.41
CA CYS A 49 2.43 4.90 -5.09
C CYS A 49 1.56 6.08 -5.55
N GLY A 50 0.56 5.83 -6.40
CA GLY A 50 -0.29 6.88 -6.95
C GLY A 50 0.53 7.96 -7.67
N GLY A 51 0.35 9.23 -7.27
CA GLY A 51 1.13 10.36 -7.79
C GLY A 51 2.52 10.54 -7.17
N GLY A 52 3.02 9.58 -6.38
CA GLY A 52 4.39 9.55 -5.85
C GLY A 52 4.65 10.48 -4.67
N VAL A 53 3.62 10.92 -3.93
CA VAL A 53 3.80 11.84 -2.78
C VAL A 53 4.56 11.14 -1.66
N ASP A 54 4.12 9.96 -1.23
CA ASP A 54 4.75 9.22 -0.13
C ASP A 54 6.16 8.77 -0.53
N ALA A 55 6.36 8.31 -1.80
CA ALA A 55 7.68 8.00 -2.35
C ALA A 55 8.63 9.20 -2.29
N ALA A 56 8.19 10.41 -2.68
CA ALA A 56 9.00 11.61 -2.63
C ALA A 56 9.49 11.91 -1.21
N HIS A 57 8.63 11.78 -0.22
CA HIS A 57 8.98 11.95 1.19
C HIS A 57 9.95 10.88 1.68
N MET A 58 9.73 9.61 1.35
CA MET A 58 10.66 8.52 1.69
C MET A 58 12.05 8.76 1.08
N ILE A 59 12.10 9.16 -0.19
CA ILE A 59 13.35 9.51 -0.89
C ILE A 59 14.04 10.71 -0.21
N SER A 60 13.31 11.76 0.13
CA SER A 60 13.88 12.96 0.81
C SER A 60 14.47 12.63 2.17
N ARG A 61 13.99 11.58 2.84
CA ARG A 61 14.56 11.04 4.08
C ARG A 61 15.74 10.10 3.87
N GLY A 62 16.19 9.89 2.62
CA GLY A 62 17.38 9.11 2.29
C GLY A 62 17.13 7.61 2.14
N PHE A 63 15.89 7.15 1.98
CA PHE A 63 15.58 5.76 1.71
C PHE A 63 15.75 5.40 0.22
N ASP A 64 16.13 4.15 -0.07
CA ASP A 64 16.15 3.58 -1.42
C ASP A 64 14.75 3.05 -1.76
N VAL A 65 13.96 3.85 -2.49
CA VAL A 65 12.56 3.54 -2.78
C VAL A 65 12.39 2.97 -4.18
N ASP A 66 11.71 1.84 -4.29
CA ASP A 66 11.21 1.22 -5.52
C ASP A 66 9.68 1.47 -5.59
N PRO A 67 9.24 2.60 -6.18
CA PRO A 67 7.83 2.93 -6.26
C PRO A 67 7.15 2.14 -7.38
N THR A 68 5.95 1.62 -7.11
CA THR A 68 5.16 0.88 -8.10
C THR A 68 3.69 1.32 -8.09
N ASP A 69 3.04 1.28 -9.24
CA ASP A 69 1.60 1.44 -9.36
C ASP A 69 1.03 0.51 -10.43
N GLY A 70 -0.18 0.00 -10.21
CA GLY A 70 -0.86 -0.87 -11.18
C GLY A 70 -1.44 -0.11 -12.38
N VAL A 71 -1.44 1.22 -12.33
CA VAL A 71 -2.02 2.11 -13.34
C VAL A 71 -0.91 2.92 -14.01
N ALA A 72 -0.73 2.71 -15.32
CA ALA A 72 0.36 3.34 -16.08
C ALA A 72 0.31 4.88 -16.04
N GLU A 73 -0.88 5.47 -16.06
CA GLU A 73 -1.06 6.93 -15.99
C GLU A 73 -0.65 7.50 -14.63
N MET A 74 -0.89 6.75 -13.53
CA MET A 74 -0.42 7.11 -12.20
C MET A 74 1.11 7.00 -12.11
N ALA A 75 1.67 5.89 -12.58
CA ALA A 75 3.11 5.69 -12.63
C ALA A 75 3.81 6.81 -13.42
N ALA A 76 3.28 7.21 -14.57
CA ALA A 76 3.84 8.29 -15.38
C ALA A 76 3.82 9.66 -14.66
N ILE A 77 2.77 9.95 -13.86
CA ILE A 77 2.73 11.17 -13.04
C ILE A 77 3.76 11.10 -11.91
N ALA A 78 3.87 9.93 -11.25
CA ALA A 78 4.87 9.71 -10.22
C ALA A 78 6.31 9.81 -10.77
N GLU A 79 6.59 9.29 -11.97
CA GLU A 79 7.89 9.45 -12.64
C GLU A 79 8.29 10.91 -12.81
N GLN A 80 7.34 11.75 -13.26
CA GLN A 80 7.57 13.19 -13.41
C GLN A 80 7.88 13.87 -12.06
N ARG A 81 7.12 13.52 -11.00
CA ARG A 81 7.35 14.06 -9.64
C ARG A 81 8.70 13.65 -9.09
N LEU A 82 9.05 12.36 -9.23
CA LEU A 82 10.21 11.75 -8.59
C LEU A 82 11.51 11.91 -9.41
N ASN A 83 11.39 12.31 -10.68
CA ASN A 83 12.48 12.32 -11.66
C ASN A 83 13.25 10.96 -11.68
N ARG A 84 12.52 9.87 -11.63
CA ARG A 84 13.03 8.48 -11.68
C ARG A 84 11.98 7.52 -12.21
N ASN A 85 12.41 6.35 -12.65
CA ASN A 85 11.51 5.31 -13.12
C ASN A 85 10.56 4.83 -12.02
N VAL A 86 9.27 4.67 -12.38
CA VAL A 86 8.22 4.07 -11.56
C VAL A 86 7.71 2.84 -12.27
N ARG A 87 7.79 1.70 -11.62
CA ARG A 87 7.43 0.43 -12.25
C ARG A 87 5.92 0.25 -12.30
N VAL A 88 5.38 0.03 -13.50
CA VAL A 88 3.98 -0.38 -13.64
C VAL A 88 3.88 -1.83 -13.19
N MET A 89 3.25 -2.07 -12.04
CA MET A 89 3.14 -3.40 -11.44
C MET A 89 1.87 -3.47 -10.57
N ARG A 90 1.01 -4.43 -10.85
CA ARG A 90 -0.12 -4.76 -9.97
C ARG A 90 0.37 -5.53 -8.74
N PHE A 91 -0.44 -5.56 -7.70
CA PHE A 91 -0.11 -6.24 -6.44
C PHE A 91 0.13 -7.75 -6.63
N ASP A 92 -0.61 -8.39 -7.53
CA ASP A 92 -0.52 -9.82 -7.83
C ASP A 92 0.68 -10.20 -8.72
N GLU A 93 1.42 -9.21 -9.23
CA GLU A 93 2.64 -9.41 -10.01
C GLU A 93 3.91 -9.37 -9.14
N LEU A 94 3.78 -9.14 -7.83
CA LEU A 94 4.91 -9.14 -6.91
C LEU A 94 5.48 -10.56 -6.75
N ALA A 95 6.66 -10.80 -7.33
CA ALA A 95 7.34 -12.09 -7.31
C ALA A 95 8.78 -12.03 -6.74
N THR A 96 9.17 -10.88 -6.21
CA THR A 96 10.51 -10.66 -5.64
C THR A 96 10.64 -11.38 -4.29
N VAL A 97 11.84 -11.90 -4.00
CA VAL A 97 12.12 -12.63 -2.74
C VAL A 97 13.28 -11.93 -2.02
N GLU A 98 13.09 -11.68 -0.71
CA GLU A 98 14.12 -11.17 0.23
C GLU A 98 14.93 -9.96 -0.27
N ALA A 99 14.26 -9.03 -0.96
CA ALA A 99 14.92 -7.90 -1.60
C ALA A 99 14.72 -6.56 -0.85
N TYR A 100 13.71 -6.47 0.02
CA TYR A 100 13.33 -5.21 0.65
C TYR A 100 13.43 -5.27 2.17
N ASP A 101 13.87 -4.15 2.75
CA ASP A 101 13.88 -3.94 4.21
C ASP A 101 12.49 -3.52 4.70
N ALA A 102 11.67 -2.93 3.80
CA ALA A 102 10.28 -2.64 4.08
C ALA A 102 9.40 -2.73 2.82
N VAL A 103 8.11 -3.03 3.02
CA VAL A 103 7.05 -2.90 2.02
C VAL A 103 5.99 -1.96 2.57
N VAL A 104 5.65 -0.91 1.82
CA VAL A 104 4.66 0.11 2.18
C VAL A 104 3.48 0.02 1.22
N ALA A 105 2.26 -0.02 1.76
CA ALA A 105 1.01 -0.06 1.00
C ALA A 105 -0.03 0.88 1.64
N ASN A 106 0.19 2.19 1.49
CA ASN A 106 -0.69 3.19 2.07
C ASN A 106 -1.94 3.41 1.22
N ALA A 107 -3.12 3.11 1.78
CA ALA A 107 -4.43 3.29 1.14
C ALA A 107 -4.50 2.70 -0.29
N SER A 108 -3.79 1.61 -0.56
CA SER A 108 -3.69 0.98 -1.87
C SER A 108 -4.26 -0.44 -1.92
N LEU A 109 -3.81 -1.36 -1.06
CA LEU A 109 -4.30 -2.74 -0.99
C LEU A 109 -5.80 -2.85 -0.63
N LEU A 110 -6.40 -1.79 -0.12
CA LEU A 110 -7.85 -1.72 0.12
C LEU A 110 -8.67 -1.87 -1.18
N HIS A 111 -8.06 -1.71 -2.35
CA HIS A 111 -8.67 -1.91 -3.66
C HIS A 111 -8.45 -3.31 -4.24
N ALA A 112 -7.64 -4.14 -3.61
CA ALA A 112 -7.48 -5.53 -4.03
C ALA A 112 -8.73 -6.35 -3.69
N PRO A 113 -9.23 -7.20 -4.62
CA PRO A 113 -10.31 -8.13 -4.31
C PRO A 113 -9.98 -8.99 -3.10
N THR A 114 -10.91 -9.13 -2.15
CA THR A 114 -10.69 -9.83 -0.86
C THR A 114 -10.08 -11.21 -1.05
N LYS A 115 -10.54 -11.96 -2.06
CA LYS A 115 -10.00 -13.30 -2.36
C LYS A 115 -8.57 -13.31 -2.94
N GLY A 116 -8.06 -12.18 -3.42
CA GLY A 116 -6.68 -12.04 -3.88
C GLY A 116 -5.70 -11.74 -2.75
N LEU A 117 -6.18 -11.18 -1.64
CA LEU A 117 -5.34 -10.73 -0.54
C LEU A 117 -4.43 -11.82 0.06
N PRO A 118 -4.85 -13.08 0.27
CA PRO A 118 -3.97 -14.10 0.83
C PRO A 118 -2.68 -14.29 0.00
N ALA A 119 -2.80 -14.38 -1.32
CA ALA A 119 -1.64 -14.52 -2.21
C ALA A 119 -0.76 -13.26 -2.20
N ILE A 120 -1.36 -12.06 -2.21
CA ILE A 120 -0.64 -10.78 -2.14
C ILE A 120 0.15 -10.68 -0.83
N PHE A 121 -0.45 -11.03 0.32
CA PHE A 121 0.24 -11.00 1.62
C PHE A 121 1.39 -12.01 1.69
N THR A 122 1.22 -13.20 1.10
CA THR A 122 2.30 -14.19 0.96
C THR A 122 3.45 -13.63 0.13
N SER A 123 3.15 -12.96 -1.00
CA SER A 123 4.17 -12.31 -1.84
C SER A 123 4.88 -11.17 -1.11
N ILE A 124 4.16 -10.37 -0.32
CA ILE A 124 4.75 -9.31 0.52
C ILE A 124 5.71 -9.92 1.55
N TRP A 125 5.27 -10.98 2.25
CA TRP A 125 6.12 -11.67 3.22
C TRP A 125 7.39 -12.23 2.56
N ALA A 126 7.25 -12.83 1.38
CA ALA A 126 8.38 -13.36 0.61
C ALA A 126 9.35 -12.26 0.15
N ALA A 127 8.83 -11.09 -0.27
CA ALA A 127 9.63 -9.96 -0.74
C ALA A 127 10.46 -9.30 0.37
N LEU A 128 10.03 -9.42 1.63
CA LEU A 128 10.73 -8.88 2.79
C LEU A 128 11.94 -9.73 3.15
N ARG A 129 13.04 -9.08 3.46
CA ARG A 129 14.19 -9.68 4.16
C ARG A 129 13.77 -10.12 5.57
N HIS A 130 14.51 -11.04 6.16
CA HIS A 130 14.33 -11.37 7.58
C HIS A 130 14.51 -10.12 8.46
N GLY A 131 13.57 -9.91 9.40
CA GLY A 131 13.51 -8.71 10.22
C GLY A 131 12.97 -7.47 9.51
N GLY A 132 12.57 -7.58 8.25
CA GLY A 132 11.96 -6.51 7.46
C GLY A 132 10.54 -6.17 7.91
N TRP A 133 10.04 -5.02 7.48
CA TRP A 133 8.80 -4.42 7.96
C TRP A 133 7.73 -4.30 6.86
N HIS A 134 6.48 -4.52 7.22
CA HIS A 134 5.32 -4.21 6.39
C HIS A 134 4.46 -3.14 7.05
N PHE A 135 4.10 -2.10 6.27
CA PHE A 135 3.14 -1.07 6.63
C PHE A 135 1.99 -1.10 5.63
N ALA A 136 0.75 -1.14 6.11
CA ALA A 136 -0.42 -0.98 5.26
C ALA A 136 -1.55 -0.24 5.98
N THR A 137 -2.38 0.47 5.19
CA THR A 137 -3.61 1.08 5.70
C THR A 137 -4.81 0.65 4.86
N PHE A 138 -5.92 0.39 5.54
CA PHE A 138 -7.19 -0.02 4.97
C PHE A 138 -8.33 0.82 5.52
N LYS A 139 -9.43 0.90 4.79
CA LYS A 139 -10.72 1.28 5.37
C LYS A 139 -11.36 0.07 6.03
N THR A 140 -12.08 0.28 7.14
CA THR A 140 -12.80 -0.75 7.89
C THR A 140 -14.22 -0.31 8.23
N GLY A 141 -15.02 -1.20 8.83
CA GLY A 141 -16.35 -0.86 9.34
C GLY A 141 -17.49 -0.95 8.33
N ALA A 142 -17.25 -1.47 7.12
CA ALA A 142 -18.27 -1.70 6.11
C ALA A 142 -18.09 -3.08 5.45
N ALA A 143 -19.06 -3.52 4.67
CA ALA A 143 -18.91 -4.70 3.82
C ALA A 143 -18.11 -4.34 2.56
N SER A 144 -17.34 -5.32 2.04
CA SER A 144 -16.63 -5.17 0.77
C SER A 144 -17.60 -4.90 -0.38
N GLY A 145 -17.22 -4.04 -1.30
CA GLY A 145 -18.07 -3.66 -2.44
C GLY A 145 -17.55 -2.43 -3.18
N TYR A 146 -18.39 -1.91 -4.06
CA TYR A 146 -18.08 -0.75 -4.88
C TYR A 146 -18.61 0.55 -4.25
N ASP A 147 -17.82 1.61 -4.35
CA ASP A 147 -18.31 2.93 -4.03
C ASP A 147 -19.14 3.54 -5.18
N ARG A 148 -19.69 4.73 -4.97
CA ARG A 148 -20.47 5.46 -5.99
C ARG A 148 -19.70 5.81 -7.28
N HIS A 149 -18.38 5.67 -7.26
CA HIS A 149 -17.49 5.94 -8.39
C HIS A 149 -17.03 4.67 -9.10
N GLY A 150 -17.51 3.50 -8.68
CA GLY A 150 -17.16 2.21 -9.25
C GLY A 150 -15.81 1.66 -8.78
N ARG A 151 -15.23 2.20 -7.69
CA ARG A 151 -14.01 1.65 -7.09
C ARG A 151 -14.36 0.58 -6.07
N TYR A 152 -13.74 -0.57 -6.18
CA TYR A 152 -13.86 -1.64 -5.20
C TYR A 152 -13.09 -1.31 -3.91
N TYR A 153 -13.69 -1.63 -2.77
CA TYR A 153 -13.07 -1.60 -1.44
C TYR A 153 -13.30 -2.91 -0.71
N ASN A 154 -12.25 -3.45 -0.08
CA ASN A 154 -12.34 -4.71 0.67
C ASN A 154 -12.77 -4.53 2.13
N TYR A 155 -12.64 -3.34 2.73
CA TYR A 155 -13.06 -3.00 4.09
C TYR A 155 -12.68 -4.05 5.15
N LEU A 156 -11.41 -4.43 5.21
CA LEU A 156 -10.94 -5.46 6.13
C LEU A 156 -11.26 -5.11 7.60
N SER A 157 -11.83 -6.08 8.30
CA SER A 157 -11.85 -6.05 9.76
C SER A 157 -10.46 -6.41 10.33
N ARG A 158 -10.21 -6.00 11.58
CA ARG A 158 -8.97 -6.37 12.30
C ARG A 158 -8.78 -7.90 12.38
N ALA A 159 -9.87 -8.66 12.54
CA ALA A 159 -9.80 -10.12 12.60
C ALA A 159 -9.36 -10.74 11.27
N GLU A 160 -9.92 -10.27 10.15
CA GLU A 160 -9.54 -10.70 8.80
C GLU A 160 -8.10 -10.33 8.48
N ALA A 161 -7.70 -9.08 8.81
CA ALA A 161 -6.32 -8.63 8.64
C ALA A 161 -5.34 -9.51 9.43
N LYS A 162 -5.65 -9.83 10.70
CA LYS A 162 -4.83 -10.71 11.52
C LYS A 162 -4.70 -12.13 10.92
N ALA A 163 -5.78 -12.66 10.33
CA ALA A 163 -5.76 -13.95 9.65
C ALA A 163 -4.83 -13.91 8.42
N LEU A 164 -4.90 -12.86 7.61
CA LEU A 164 -4.04 -12.69 6.43
C LEU A 164 -2.55 -12.72 6.81
N TYR A 165 -2.15 -11.98 7.85
CA TYR A 165 -0.77 -12.01 8.32
C TYR A 165 -0.34 -13.39 8.81
N ARG A 166 -1.12 -14.02 9.70
CA ARG A 166 -0.83 -15.35 10.24
C ARG A 166 -0.64 -16.39 9.13
N ASP A 167 -1.48 -16.32 8.09
CA ASP A 167 -1.50 -17.31 7.02
C ASP A 167 -0.42 -17.03 5.94
N ALA A 168 0.14 -15.80 5.90
CA ALA A 168 1.20 -15.41 4.97
C ALA A 168 2.60 -15.90 5.37
N GLY A 169 2.88 -16.05 6.66
CA GLY A 169 4.19 -16.49 7.15
C GLY A 169 4.47 -16.11 8.60
N ASP A 170 5.70 -16.27 9.03
CA ASP A 170 6.12 -16.01 10.41
C ASP A 170 6.46 -14.52 10.62
N TRP A 171 5.77 -13.91 11.58
CA TRP A 171 5.95 -12.52 11.99
C TRP A 171 6.39 -12.43 13.45
N ALA A 172 7.44 -11.64 13.72
CA ALA A 172 7.91 -11.35 15.08
C ALA A 172 6.95 -10.46 15.85
N SER A 173 6.29 -9.52 15.15
CA SER A 173 5.23 -8.68 15.71
C SER A 173 4.22 -8.29 14.64
N ILE A 174 2.97 -8.03 15.07
CA ILE A 174 1.91 -7.49 14.24
C ILE A 174 1.11 -6.53 15.10
N ASP A 175 1.19 -5.24 14.79
CA ASP A 175 0.51 -4.18 15.51
C ASP A 175 -0.62 -3.60 14.65
N PHE A 176 -1.74 -3.27 15.29
CA PHE A 176 -2.93 -2.72 14.66
C PHE A 176 -3.37 -1.46 15.40
N ASP A 177 -3.75 -0.44 14.64
CA ASP A 177 -4.33 0.79 15.18
C ASP A 177 -5.50 1.23 14.31
N GLU A 178 -6.55 1.77 14.92
CA GLU A 178 -7.76 2.22 14.24
C GLU A 178 -8.06 3.68 14.61
N TRP A 179 -8.41 4.48 13.61
CA TRP A 179 -8.76 5.88 13.83
C TRP A 179 -9.85 6.37 12.89
N PRO A 180 -10.69 7.34 13.31
CA PRO A 180 -11.60 8.03 12.41
C PRO A 180 -10.83 8.99 11.51
N GLY A 181 -11.21 9.05 10.24
CA GLY A 181 -10.61 9.94 9.27
C GLY A 181 -11.56 10.19 8.10
N VAL A 182 -11.01 10.63 6.98
CA VAL A 182 -11.77 10.88 5.76
C VAL A 182 -11.19 10.09 4.58
N GLY A 183 -12.05 9.75 3.64
CA GLY A 183 -11.63 9.23 2.34
C GLY A 183 -11.28 10.35 1.36
N TYR A 184 -10.89 9.96 0.15
CA TYR A 184 -10.46 10.89 -0.89
C TYR A 184 -11.50 11.99 -1.23
N PHE A 185 -12.78 11.67 -1.21
CA PHE A 185 -13.86 12.62 -1.44
C PHE A 185 -14.41 13.25 -0.15
N SER A 186 -13.60 13.32 0.91
CA SER A 186 -13.94 13.85 2.23
C SER A 186 -15.08 13.10 2.92
N GLU A 187 -15.44 11.90 2.47
CA GLU A 187 -16.40 11.04 3.17
C GLU A 187 -15.81 10.51 4.48
N PRO A 188 -16.58 10.47 5.58
CA PRO A 188 -16.12 9.84 6.82
C PRO A 188 -15.71 8.37 6.60
N ALA A 189 -14.61 7.96 7.20
CA ALA A 189 -14.11 6.61 7.13
C ALA A 189 -13.44 6.19 8.45
N MET A 190 -13.54 4.92 8.80
CA MET A 190 -12.67 4.31 9.80
C MET A 190 -11.47 3.70 9.08
N TRP A 191 -10.30 4.03 9.56
CA TRP A 191 -9.04 3.52 9.02
C TRP A 191 -8.45 2.48 9.96
N LEU A 192 -7.82 1.46 9.39
CA LEU A 192 -7.08 0.40 10.06
C LEU A 192 -5.64 0.44 9.55
N LYS A 193 -4.69 0.72 10.44
CA LYS A 193 -3.25 0.62 10.18
C LYS A 193 -2.74 -0.73 10.65
N MET A 194 -1.83 -1.29 9.89
CA MET A 194 -1.10 -2.50 10.23
C MET A 194 0.39 -2.26 10.08
N ILE A 195 1.16 -2.59 11.13
CA ILE A 195 2.62 -2.62 11.09
C ILE A 195 3.05 -4.02 11.53
N ALA A 196 3.78 -4.72 10.68
CA ALA A 196 4.25 -6.05 10.99
C ALA A 196 5.76 -6.18 10.73
N ARG A 197 6.46 -6.98 11.54
CA ARG A 197 7.87 -7.27 11.37
C ARG A 197 8.06 -8.75 11.08
N LYS A 198 8.67 -9.08 9.94
CA LYS A 198 9.02 -10.45 9.59
C LYS A 198 9.99 -11.03 10.63
N ALA A 199 9.84 -12.29 11.01
CA ALA A 199 10.74 -12.95 11.92
C ALA A 199 12.19 -12.92 11.42
N LEU A 200 13.14 -12.96 12.36
CA LEU A 200 14.56 -13.20 12.03
C LEU A 200 14.73 -14.66 11.58
N ALA A 201 15.78 -14.93 10.81
CA ALA A 201 16.13 -16.29 10.42
C ALA A 201 16.52 -17.14 11.64
#